data_f9bfa25519255f09c84c0272203401ef
#
_entry.id   f9bfa25519255f09c84c0272203401ef
#
_cell.length_a   1.000
_cell.length_b   1.000
_cell.length_c   1.000
_cell.angle_alpha   90.00
_cell.angle_beta   90.00
_cell.angle_gamma   90.00
#
_symmetry.space_group_name_H-M   'P 1'
#
loop_
_entity.id
_entity.type
_entity.pdbx_description
1 polymer ?
#
loop_
_entity_poly.entity_id
_entity_poly.type
_entity_poly.pdbx_seq_one_letter_code
_entity_poly.pdbx_strand_id
1 'polypeptide(L)'
;MTTTTFPDSAPAPADDARVIALIGFAHGVSHFFHLLLPPLFPWLMAEFGLSFVEIGATMTVFFVVSAVGQAMAGFGVDRFGALRILLAGISCFVLAGLGLAMATSSSALYAVAALAGLGNTVFHPADFTVLNRHVSPPRLGHAFSVHGLSGNLGWAAAPLFLTGLATLVGWRVAAASTIFVAIPAMLLLWHNRALLDTGHHAHAAKQSGHGTFDFMRVGAVWLCFAFFFLITAAFGAIQNFATPILQNLYQLPLGLAATALSTYLLAGAGGILVGGFVAQKQANDRIIAVVLGIAALLALLLAANVVPGWAVLPLMAGIGFFSGIAGPSRDLLVRRAATARFGQAAYGRIYGFVYSGLDAGLAAAPLVFGGYMDRGEYAAVLI
;
A
#
# COMPACT_ATOMS: atom_id res chain seq x y z
N MET A 1 24.87 -7.66 -47.69
CA MET A 1 24.60 -6.66 -46.61
C MET A 1 23.07 -6.51 -46.52
N THR A 2 22.44 -7.25 -45.66
CA THR A 2 21.00 -7.17 -45.39
C THR A 2 20.82 -6.27 -44.18
N THR A 3 20.36 -5.05 -44.42
CA THR A 3 19.95 -4.10 -43.37
C THR A 3 18.66 -4.61 -42.72
N THR A 4 18.77 -5.20 -41.54
CA THR A 4 17.64 -5.45 -40.67
C THR A 4 17.19 -4.10 -40.10
N THR A 5 16.15 -3.53 -40.68
CA THR A 5 15.42 -2.41 -40.13
C THR A 5 14.66 -2.90 -38.91
N PHE A 6 15.10 -2.52 -37.71
CA PHE A 6 14.30 -2.60 -36.51
C PHE A 6 13.15 -1.58 -36.66
N PRO A 7 11.91 -1.93 -36.34
CA PRO A 7 10.84 -0.93 -36.26
C PRO A 7 11.04 -0.07 -35.02
N ASP A 8 11.73 1.04 -35.22
CA ASP A 8 11.93 2.08 -34.23
C ASP A 8 10.71 3.03 -34.26
N SER A 9 9.54 2.55 -33.84
CA SER A 9 8.45 3.46 -33.48
C SER A 9 8.40 3.52 -31.96
N ALA A 10 8.98 4.60 -31.38
CA ALA A 10 8.74 4.93 -29.99
C ALA A 10 7.21 4.92 -29.72
N PRO A 11 6.76 4.33 -28.60
CA PRO A 11 5.33 4.27 -28.28
C PRO A 11 4.69 5.65 -28.45
N ALA A 12 3.49 5.69 -29.05
CA ALA A 12 2.79 6.96 -29.20
C ALA A 12 2.47 7.58 -27.83
N PRO A 13 2.57 8.89 -27.66
CA PRO A 13 2.25 9.56 -26.38
C PRO A 13 0.89 9.19 -25.79
N ALA A 14 -0.09 8.85 -26.62
CA ALA A 14 -1.41 8.39 -26.23
C ALA A 14 -1.38 7.00 -25.59
N ASP A 15 -0.49 6.11 -26.03
CA ASP A 15 -0.34 4.76 -25.50
C ASP A 15 0.31 4.79 -24.11
N ASP A 16 1.33 5.64 -23.91
CA ASP A 16 1.92 5.87 -22.58
C ASP A 16 0.85 6.26 -21.55
N ALA A 17 0.02 7.26 -21.87
CA ALA A 17 -1.01 7.74 -20.97
C ALA A 17 -2.05 6.66 -20.64
N ARG A 18 -2.39 5.83 -21.64
CA ARG A 18 -3.34 4.73 -21.48
C ARG A 18 -2.77 3.62 -20.62
N VAL A 19 -1.51 3.23 -20.82
CA VAL A 19 -0.82 2.24 -19.96
C VAL A 19 -0.73 2.74 -18.54
N ILE A 20 -0.30 4.00 -18.32
CA ILE A 20 -0.20 4.61 -16.99
C ILE A 20 -1.56 4.60 -16.27
N ALA A 21 -2.63 4.97 -16.97
CA ALA A 21 -3.97 5.00 -16.39
C ALA A 21 -4.49 3.60 -16.03
N LEU A 22 -4.28 2.60 -16.91
CA LEU A 22 -4.72 1.23 -16.68
C LEU A 22 -3.99 0.58 -15.51
N ILE A 23 -2.67 0.71 -15.46
CA ILE A 23 -1.86 0.17 -14.37
C ILE A 23 -2.11 0.95 -13.08
N GLY A 24 -2.21 2.28 -13.14
CA GLY A 24 -2.59 3.10 -11.97
C GLY A 24 -3.95 2.69 -11.41
N PHE A 25 -4.96 2.47 -12.25
CA PHE A 25 -6.28 2.02 -11.77
C PHE A 25 -6.21 0.64 -11.12
N ALA A 26 -5.53 -0.32 -11.75
CA ALA A 26 -5.34 -1.67 -11.19
C ALA A 26 -4.61 -1.61 -9.84
N HIS A 27 -3.58 -0.77 -9.72
CA HIS A 27 -2.85 -0.55 -8.47
C HIS A 27 -3.73 0.09 -7.39
N GLY A 28 -4.54 1.08 -7.76
CA GLY A 28 -5.54 1.67 -6.85
C GLY A 28 -6.53 0.62 -6.32
N VAL A 29 -6.97 -0.32 -7.17
CA VAL A 29 -7.80 -1.44 -6.74
C VAL A 29 -7.06 -2.34 -5.76
N SER A 30 -5.78 -2.65 -5.96
CA SER A 30 -5.02 -3.46 -5.01
C SER A 30 -4.98 -2.79 -3.63
N HIS A 31 -4.71 -1.49 -3.56
CA HIS A 31 -4.70 -0.74 -2.31
C HIS A 31 -6.08 -0.59 -1.67
N PHE A 32 -7.14 -0.53 -2.46
CA PHE A 32 -8.50 -0.65 -1.93
C PHE A 32 -8.69 -1.96 -1.17
N PHE A 33 -8.22 -3.08 -1.72
CA PHE A 33 -8.30 -4.40 -1.09
C PHE A 33 -7.34 -4.61 0.08
N HIS A 34 -6.29 -3.80 0.27
CA HIS A 34 -5.55 -3.75 1.53
C HIS A 34 -6.46 -3.40 2.71
N LEU A 35 -7.49 -2.60 2.47
CA LEU A 35 -8.48 -2.20 3.47
C LEU A 35 -9.82 -2.92 3.31
N LEU A 36 -9.82 -4.15 2.78
CA LEU A 36 -11.04 -4.95 2.68
C LEU A 36 -11.67 -5.23 4.06
N LEU A 37 -10.87 -5.56 5.06
CA LEU A 37 -11.31 -5.95 6.40
C LEU A 37 -11.40 -4.78 7.39
N PRO A 38 -10.40 -3.89 7.55
CA PRO A 38 -10.37 -2.90 8.63
C PRO A 38 -11.59 -2.00 8.74
N PRO A 39 -12.18 -1.45 7.67
CA PRO A 39 -13.39 -0.64 7.77
C PRO A 39 -14.63 -1.41 8.26
N LEU A 40 -14.58 -2.75 8.17
CA LEU A 40 -15.66 -3.66 8.60
C LEU A 40 -15.43 -4.24 10.00
N PHE A 41 -14.31 -3.96 10.66
CA PHE A 41 -13.97 -4.46 12.00
C PHE A 41 -15.11 -4.34 13.00
N PRO A 42 -15.85 -3.22 13.13
CA PRO A 42 -16.92 -3.12 14.13
C PRO A 42 -17.99 -4.20 13.98
N TRP A 43 -18.38 -4.53 12.74
CA TRP A 43 -19.39 -5.57 12.47
C TRP A 43 -18.82 -6.98 12.63
N LEU A 44 -17.57 -7.21 12.16
CA LEU A 44 -16.91 -8.50 12.23
C LEU A 44 -16.62 -8.90 13.68
N MET A 45 -16.13 -7.96 14.48
CA MET A 45 -15.88 -8.17 15.91
C MET A 45 -17.17 -8.49 16.66
N ALA A 46 -18.25 -7.73 16.40
CA ALA A 46 -19.55 -7.94 17.03
C ALA A 46 -20.18 -9.29 16.67
N GLU A 47 -20.06 -9.73 15.40
CA GLU A 47 -20.67 -10.97 14.94
C GLU A 47 -19.90 -12.23 15.37
N PHE A 48 -18.55 -12.17 15.32
CA PHE A 48 -17.70 -13.33 15.62
C PHE A 48 -17.13 -13.33 17.02
N GLY A 49 -17.43 -12.31 17.85
CA GLY A 49 -16.94 -12.21 19.23
C GLY A 49 -15.43 -12.01 19.34
N LEU A 50 -14.82 -11.24 18.40
CA LEU A 50 -13.37 -11.11 18.30
C LEU A 50 -12.84 -9.91 19.08
N SER A 51 -11.67 -10.09 19.71
CA SER A 51 -10.85 -9.01 20.23
C SER A 51 -10.15 -8.23 19.11
N PHE A 52 -9.57 -7.07 19.43
CA PHE A 52 -8.77 -6.28 18.48
C PHE A 52 -7.50 -7.02 18.05
N VAL A 53 -6.90 -7.82 18.93
CA VAL A 53 -5.76 -8.68 18.57
C VAL A 53 -6.18 -9.71 17.53
N GLU A 54 -7.28 -10.42 17.75
CA GLU A 54 -7.75 -11.47 16.86
C GLU A 54 -8.15 -10.94 15.49
N ILE A 55 -8.93 -9.85 15.45
CA ILE A 55 -9.29 -9.24 14.16
C ILE A 55 -8.08 -8.61 13.47
N GLY A 56 -7.18 -7.97 14.22
CA GLY A 56 -5.94 -7.41 13.72
C GLY A 56 -5.00 -8.46 13.14
N ALA A 57 -4.95 -9.68 13.73
CA ALA A 57 -4.16 -10.79 13.21
C ALA A 57 -4.56 -11.20 11.78
N THR A 58 -5.79 -10.93 11.35
CA THR A 58 -6.19 -11.12 9.94
C THR A 58 -5.36 -10.25 9.00
N MET A 59 -5.06 -8.99 9.40
CA MET A 59 -4.22 -8.08 8.61
C MET A 59 -2.75 -8.51 8.63
N THR A 60 -2.28 -9.08 9.75
CA THR A 60 -0.96 -9.71 9.80
C THR A 60 -0.86 -10.84 8.80
N VAL A 61 -1.86 -11.73 8.72
CA VAL A 61 -1.90 -12.81 7.72
C VAL A 61 -1.88 -12.23 6.29
N PHE A 62 -2.68 -11.20 6.02
CA PHE A 62 -2.67 -10.52 4.72
C PHE A 62 -1.26 -10.05 4.34
N PHE A 63 -0.59 -9.27 5.18
CA PHE A 63 0.70 -8.68 4.87
C PHE A 63 1.84 -9.71 4.86
N VAL A 64 1.80 -10.74 5.69
CA VAL A 64 2.80 -11.83 5.66
C VAL A 64 2.68 -12.62 4.35
N VAL A 65 1.47 -13.01 3.95
CA VAL A 65 1.24 -13.72 2.68
C VAL A 65 1.64 -12.84 1.51
N SER A 66 1.27 -11.56 1.54
CA SER A 66 1.66 -10.59 0.51
C SER A 66 3.18 -10.45 0.40
N ALA A 67 3.90 -10.24 1.50
CA ALA A 67 5.35 -10.06 1.50
C ALA A 67 6.09 -11.28 0.97
N VAL A 68 5.74 -12.47 1.46
CA VAL A 68 6.35 -13.74 1.00
C VAL A 68 6.04 -13.99 -0.47
N GLY A 69 4.78 -13.82 -0.86
CA GLY A 69 4.36 -14.04 -2.24
C GLY A 69 4.98 -13.01 -3.20
N GLN A 70 5.13 -11.75 -2.80
CA GLN A 70 5.75 -10.70 -3.62
C GLN A 70 7.21 -11.02 -3.96
N ALA A 71 7.96 -11.63 -3.04
CA ALA A 71 9.33 -12.08 -3.31
C ALA A 71 9.38 -13.16 -4.40
N MET A 72 8.31 -13.93 -4.58
CA MET A 72 8.21 -15.01 -5.58
C MET A 72 7.49 -14.56 -6.86
N ALA A 73 6.68 -13.51 -6.80
CA ALA A 73 5.81 -13.10 -7.91
C ALA A 73 6.60 -12.71 -9.18
N GLY A 74 7.83 -12.20 -9.03
CA GLY A 74 8.72 -11.91 -10.16
C GLY A 74 8.95 -13.13 -11.07
N PHE A 75 9.15 -14.31 -10.50
CA PHE A 75 9.29 -15.56 -11.29
C PHE A 75 8.01 -15.90 -12.04
N GLY A 76 6.84 -15.64 -11.43
CA GLY A 76 5.55 -15.80 -12.10
C GLY A 76 5.38 -14.84 -13.25
N VAL A 77 5.75 -13.57 -13.05
CA VAL A 77 5.71 -12.52 -14.09
C VAL A 77 6.60 -12.89 -15.28
N ASP A 78 7.83 -13.34 -15.03
CA ASP A 78 8.76 -13.75 -16.08
C ASP A 78 8.27 -14.97 -16.87
N ARG A 79 7.63 -15.93 -16.19
CA ARG A 79 7.17 -17.18 -16.81
C ARG A 79 5.84 -17.04 -17.55
N PHE A 80 4.88 -16.32 -16.99
CA PHE A 80 3.50 -16.28 -17.47
C PHE A 80 3.11 -14.92 -18.08
N GLY A 81 3.95 -13.89 -17.93
CA GLY A 81 3.70 -12.53 -18.36
C GLY A 81 2.93 -11.71 -17.30
N ALA A 82 3.23 -10.41 -17.23
CA ALA A 82 2.70 -9.52 -16.22
C ALA A 82 1.17 -9.44 -16.21
N LEU A 83 0.55 -9.35 -17.37
CA LEU A 83 -0.91 -9.22 -17.49
C LEU A 83 -1.67 -10.43 -16.90
N ARG A 84 -1.23 -11.66 -17.21
CA ARG A 84 -1.90 -12.86 -16.68
C ARG A 84 -1.80 -12.94 -15.17
N ILE A 85 -0.67 -12.55 -14.62
CA ILE A 85 -0.41 -12.51 -13.20
C ILE A 85 -1.26 -11.44 -12.52
N LEU A 86 -1.41 -10.24 -13.11
CA LEU A 86 -2.33 -9.20 -12.61
C LEU A 86 -3.78 -9.67 -12.60
N LEU A 87 -4.24 -10.32 -13.68
CA LEU A 87 -5.60 -10.86 -13.74
C LEU A 87 -5.83 -11.95 -12.69
N ALA A 88 -4.85 -12.80 -12.42
CA ALA A 88 -4.92 -13.78 -11.33
C ALA A 88 -5.02 -13.10 -9.96
N GLY A 89 -4.23 -12.04 -9.71
CA GLY A 89 -4.29 -11.26 -8.48
C GLY A 89 -5.67 -10.61 -8.26
N ILE A 90 -6.23 -9.97 -9.30
CA ILE A 90 -7.57 -9.38 -9.21
C ILE A 90 -8.63 -10.47 -9.01
N SER A 91 -8.46 -11.66 -9.60
CA SER A 91 -9.38 -12.78 -9.36
C SER A 91 -9.36 -13.22 -7.90
N CYS A 92 -8.19 -13.23 -7.24
CA CYS A 92 -8.10 -13.45 -5.80
C CYS A 92 -8.87 -12.39 -5.00
N PHE A 93 -8.84 -11.13 -5.42
CA PHE A 93 -9.62 -10.06 -4.76
C PHE A 93 -11.13 -10.26 -4.93
N VAL A 94 -11.60 -10.63 -6.12
CA VAL A 94 -13.01 -10.97 -6.34
C VAL A 94 -13.44 -12.11 -5.40
N LEU A 95 -12.65 -13.18 -5.35
CA LEU A 95 -12.92 -14.32 -4.49
C LEU A 95 -12.84 -13.95 -3.00
N ALA A 96 -11.93 -13.07 -2.61
CA ALA A 96 -11.80 -12.60 -1.23
C ALA A 96 -13.04 -11.77 -0.81
N GLY A 97 -13.51 -10.86 -1.66
CA GLY A 97 -14.72 -10.08 -1.39
C GLY A 97 -15.98 -10.94 -1.25
N LEU A 98 -16.15 -11.91 -2.14
CA LEU A 98 -17.25 -12.88 -2.08
C LEU A 98 -17.09 -13.83 -0.89
N GLY A 99 -15.88 -14.33 -0.63
CA GLY A 99 -15.57 -15.18 0.51
C GLY A 99 -15.84 -14.47 1.84
N LEU A 100 -15.52 -13.17 1.93
CA LEU A 100 -15.84 -12.35 3.10
C LEU A 100 -17.37 -12.26 3.31
N ALA A 101 -18.11 -11.97 2.25
CA ALA A 101 -19.58 -11.89 2.32
C ALA A 101 -20.23 -13.21 2.81
N MET A 102 -19.59 -14.35 2.51
CA MET A 102 -20.05 -15.68 2.89
C MET A 102 -19.44 -16.21 4.20
N ALA A 103 -18.59 -15.43 4.86
CA ALA A 103 -17.89 -15.86 6.06
C ALA A 103 -18.88 -16.16 7.20
N THR A 104 -18.74 -17.34 7.82
CA THR A 104 -19.57 -17.81 8.94
C THR A 104 -18.75 -18.13 10.19
N SER A 105 -17.43 -17.91 10.15
CA SER A 105 -16.52 -18.16 11.27
C SER A 105 -15.31 -17.23 11.23
N SER A 106 -14.64 -17.06 12.35
CA SER A 106 -13.38 -16.30 12.44
C SER A 106 -12.28 -16.91 11.56
N SER A 107 -12.22 -18.25 11.45
CA SER A 107 -11.25 -18.94 10.58
C SER A 107 -11.45 -18.57 9.10
N ALA A 108 -12.69 -18.33 8.66
CA ALA A 108 -12.97 -17.87 7.31
C ALA A 108 -12.38 -16.48 7.04
N LEU A 109 -12.32 -15.59 8.05
CA LEU A 109 -11.72 -14.27 7.92
C LEU A 109 -10.20 -14.36 7.67
N TYR A 110 -9.51 -15.29 8.34
CA TYR A 110 -8.09 -15.55 8.08
C TYR A 110 -7.84 -16.10 6.68
N ALA A 111 -8.70 -17.01 6.21
CA ALA A 111 -8.62 -17.52 4.83
C ALA A 111 -8.85 -16.42 3.79
N VAL A 112 -9.83 -15.55 4.01
CA VAL A 112 -10.08 -14.36 3.18
C VAL A 112 -8.89 -13.43 3.18
N ALA A 113 -8.32 -13.14 4.34
CA ALA A 113 -7.14 -12.28 4.47
C ALA A 113 -5.93 -12.87 3.72
N ALA A 114 -5.69 -14.17 3.85
CA ALA A 114 -4.64 -14.87 3.12
C ALA A 114 -4.87 -14.80 1.60
N LEU A 115 -6.11 -15.01 1.14
CA LEU A 115 -6.47 -14.95 -0.28
C LEU A 115 -6.31 -13.52 -0.85
N ALA A 116 -6.74 -12.51 -0.09
CA ALA A 116 -6.53 -11.11 -0.47
C ALA A 116 -5.04 -10.74 -0.47
N GLY A 117 -4.27 -11.21 0.53
CA GLY A 117 -2.82 -11.08 0.58
C GLY A 117 -2.14 -11.71 -0.63
N LEU A 118 -2.57 -12.93 -1.02
CA LEU A 118 -2.09 -13.60 -2.23
C LEU A 118 -2.41 -12.78 -3.49
N GLY A 119 -3.61 -12.21 -3.59
CA GLY A 119 -3.98 -11.31 -4.67
C GLY A 119 -3.07 -10.08 -4.75
N ASN A 120 -2.64 -9.54 -3.60
CA ASN A 120 -1.78 -8.37 -3.52
C ASN A 120 -0.33 -8.63 -3.96
N THR A 121 0.17 -9.86 -3.83
CA THR A 121 1.58 -10.21 -4.09
C THR A 121 2.10 -9.78 -5.44
N VAL A 122 1.23 -9.70 -6.42
CA VAL A 122 1.61 -9.63 -7.84
C VAL A 122 1.75 -8.21 -8.36
N PHE A 123 1.13 -7.22 -7.70
CA PHE A 123 0.97 -5.89 -8.28
C PHE A 123 2.29 -5.17 -8.52
N HIS A 124 3.13 -4.99 -7.49
CA HIS A 124 4.40 -4.27 -7.69
C HIS A 124 5.30 -4.91 -8.75
N PRO A 125 5.58 -6.25 -8.73
CA PRO A 125 6.40 -6.87 -9.77
C PRO A 125 5.79 -6.76 -11.17
N ALA A 126 4.49 -6.95 -11.31
CA ALA A 126 3.82 -6.90 -12.60
C ALA A 126 3.65 -5.48 -13.12
N ASP A 127 3.18 -4.55 -12.25
CA ASP A 127 2.98 -3.15 -12.59
C ASP A 127 4.27 -2.50 -13.09
N PHE A 128 5.35 -2.64 -12.32
CA PHE A 128 6.65 -2.10 -12.73
C PHE A 128 7.20 -2.75 -13.99
N THR A 129 6.91 -4.04 -14.22
CA THR A 129 7.29 -4.71 -15.48
C THR A 129 6.56 -4.08 -16.65
N VAL A 130 5.24 -3.87 -16.56
CA VAL A 130 4.45 -3.24 -17.62
C VAL A 130 4.89 -1.80 -17.85
N LEU A 131 5.01 -0.99 -16.79
CA LEU A 131 5.40 0.42 -16.88
C LEU A 131 6.78 0.58 -17.52
N ASN A 132 7.77 -0.21 -17.08
CA ASN A 132 9.13 -0.12 -17.63
C ASN A 132 9.24 -0.59 -19.09
N ARG A 133 8.34 -1.46 -19.56
CA ARG A 133 8.37 -1.98 -20.93
C ARG A 133 7.58 -1.14 -21.93
N HIS A 134 6.47 -0.57 -21.49
CA HIS A 134 5.52 0.07 -22.40
C HIS A 134 5.48 1.60 -22.27
N VAL A 135 6.05 2.19 -21.22
CA VAL A 135 6.10 3.64 -21.06
C VAL A 135 7.46 4.18 -21.51
N SER A 136 7.45 5.23 -22.31
CA SER A 136 8.66 5.87 -22.81
C SER A 136 9.52 6.42 -21.65
N PRO A 137 10.88 6.33 -21.74
CA PRO A 137 11.78 6.72 -20.65
C PRO A 137 11.55 8.13 -20.08
N PRO A 138 11.24 9.18 -20.90
CA PRO A 138 10.97 10.51 -20.36
C PRO A 138 9.72 10.60 -19.47
N ARG A 139 8.77 9.63 -19.58
CA ARG A 139 7.50 9.61 -18.86
C ARG A 139 7.47 8.62 -17.70
N LEU A 140 8.49 7.78 -17.52
CA LEU A 140 8.54 6.78 -16.44
C LEU A 140 8.42 7.41 -15.05
N GLY A 141 9.06 8.56 -14.80
CA GLY A 141 8.93 9.27 -13.53
C GLY A 141 7.47 9.67 -13.25
N HIS A 142 6.76 10.13 -14.29
CA HIS A 142 5.34 10.45 -14.20
C HIS A 142 4.47 9.21 -13.96
N ALA A 143 4.80 8.11 -14.63
CA ALA A 143 4.12 6.83 -14.44
C ALA A 143 4.21 6.32 -13.00
N PHE A 144 5.40 6.38 -12.38
CA PHE A 144 5.60 5.98 -10.99
C PHE A 144 4.89 6.92 -10.01
N SER A 145 4.79 8.21 -10.32
CA SER A 145 4.03 9.16 -9.50
C SER A 145 2.54 8.86 -9.54
N VAL A 146 1.97 8.60 -10.72
CA VAL A 146 0.56 8.22 -10.87
C VAL A 146 0.27 6.88 -10.19
N HIS A 147 1.18 5.91 -10.32
CA HIS A 147 1.08 4.62 -9.63
C HIS A 147 1.02 4.80 -8.11
N GLY A 148 1.95 5.56 -7.50
CA GLY A 148 1.91 5.83 -6.06
C GLY A 148 0.68 6.60 -5.61
N LEU A 149 0.25 7.60 -6.39
CA LEU A 149 -0.95 8.39 -6.09
C LEU A 149 -2.22 7.52 -6.14
N SER A 150 -2.34 6.66 -7.16
CA SER A 150 -3.51 5.78 -7.31
C SER A 150 -3.66 4.80 -6.15
N GLY A 151 -2.55 4.29 -5.61
CA GLY A 151 -2.57 3.47 -4.40
C GLY A 151 -3.15 4.22 -3.20
N ASN A 152 -2.72 5.46 -2.95
CA ASN A 152 -3.27 6.29 -1.87
C ASN A 152 -4.77 6.59 -2.06
N LEU A 153 -5.21 6.82 -3.30
CA LEU A 153 -6.63 7.01 -3.60
C LEU A 153 -7.44 5.72 -3.34
N GLY A 154 -6.88 4.55 -3.66
CA GLY A 154 -7.48 3.26 -3.34
C GLY A 154 -7.68 3.07 -1.83
N TRP A 155 -6.66 3.35 -1.03
CA TRP A 155 -6.77 3.32 0.44
C TRP A 155 -7.82 4.29 0.95
N ALA A 156 -7.88 5.51 0.43
CA ALA A 156 -8.84 6.52 0.89
C ALA A 156 -10.30 6.18 0.51
N ALA A 157 -10.50 5.52 -0.63
CA ALA A 157 -11.82 5.12 -1.10
C ALA A 157 -12.42 3.98 -0.27
N ALA A 158 -11.60 3.04 0.21
CA ALA A 158 -12.07 1.83 0.86
C ALA A 158 -12.90 2.09 2.14
N PRO A 159 -12.48 2.93 3.10
CA PRO A 159 -13.28 3.19 4.30
C PRO A 159 -14.63 3.85 3.97
N LEU A 160 -14.65 4.79 3.04
CA LEU A 160 -15.91 5.47 2.63
C LEU A 160 -16.87 4.48 1.97
N PHE A 161 -16.37 3.66 1.05
CA PHE A 161 -17.16 2.67 0.33
C PHE A 161 -17.69 1.58 1.27
N LEU A 162 -16.80 0.92 2.01
CA LEU A 162 -17.16 -0.24 2.83
C LEU A 162 -17.98 0.15 4.05
N THR A 163 -17.57 1.17 4.82
CA THR A 163 -18.34 1.64 5.98
C THR A 163 -19.67 2.23 5.55
N GLY A 164 -19.70 3.02 4.46
CA GLY A 164 -20.93 3.60 3.93
C GLY A 164 -21.95 2.53 3.56
N LEU A 165 -21.56 1.55 2.76
CA LEU A 165 -22.45 0.45 2.37
C LEU A 165 -22.81 -0.45 3.56
N ALA A 166 -21.85 -0.77 4.44
CA ALA A 166 -22.13 -1.61 5.60
C ALA A 166 -23.17 -0.99 6.54
N THR A 167 -23.15 0.34 6.68
CA THR A 167 -24.14 1.08 7.48
C THR A 167 -25.53 1.05 6.83
N LEU A 168 -25.63 1.09 5.50
CA LEU A 168 -26.90 1.17 4.78
C LEU A 168 -27.54 -0.21 4.57
N VAL A 169 -26.76 -1.21 4.17
CA VAL A 169 -27.25 -2.50 3.69
C VAL A 169 -26.59 -3.71 4.34
N GLY A 170 -25.75 -3.49 5.35
CA GLY A 170 -25.02 -4.53 6.08
C GLY A 170 -23.67 -4.87 5.47
N TRP A 171 -22.76 -5.36 6.33
CA TRP A 171 -21.37 -5.60 5.98
C TRP A 171 -21.16 -6.71 4.93
N ARG A 172 -22.05 -7.73 4.89
CA ARG A 172 -21.97 -8.80 3.88
C ARG A 172 -22.21 -8.27 2.47
N VAL A 173 -23.22 -7.40 2.32
CA VAL A 173 -23.49 -6.75 1.02
C VAL A 173 -22.38 -5.79 0.65
N ALA A 174 -21.82 -5.05 1.61
CA ALA A 174 -20.67 -4.19 1.38
C ALA A 174 -19.44 -5.01 0.90
N ALA A 175 -19.15 -6.14 1.54
CA ALA A 175 -18.07 -7.05 1.12
C ALA A 175 -18.30 -7.61 -0.28
N ALA A 176 -19.51 -8.11 -0.59
CA ALA A 176 -19.86 -8.61 -1.92
C ALA A 176 -19.73 -7.51 -2.99
N SER A 177 -20.11 -6.26 -2.65
CA SER A 177 -20.07 -5.12 -3.58
C SER A 177 -18.67 -4.73 -4.03
N THR A 178 -17.61 -5.22 -3.38
CA THR A 178 -16.22 -5.00 -3.81
C THR A 178 -15.92 -5.58 -5.20
N ILE A 179 -16.75 -6.51 -5.69
CA ILE A 179 -16.70 -7.01 -7.07
C ILE A 179 -16.88 -5.87 -8.09
N PHE A 180 -17.68 -4.84 -7.77
CA PHE A 180 -17.87 -3.67 -8.63
C PHE A 180 -16.64 -2.76 -8.69
N VAL A 181 -15.65 -2.97 -7.82
CA VAL A 181 -14.34 -2.32 -7.88
C VAL A 181 -13.34 -3.19 -8.64
N ALA A 182 -13.30 -4.50 -8.37
CA ALA A 182 -12.34 -5.43 -8.95
C ALA A 182 -12.65 -5.81 -10.41
N ILE A 183 -13.93 -6.12 -10.72
CA ILE A 183 -14.32 -6.59 -12.07
C ILE A 183 -14.04 -5.53 -13.15
N PRO A 184 -14.36 -4.24 -12.98
CA PRO A 184 -14.01 -3.23 -13.98
C PRO A 184 -12.51 -3.17 -14.27
N ALA A 185 -11.64 -3.28 -13.24
CA ALA A 185 -10.21 -3.32 -13.45
C ALA A 185 -9.79 -4.55 -14.28
N MET A 186 -10.31 -5.72 -13.92
CA MET A 186 -10.05 -6.95 -14.67
C MET A 186 -10.49 -6.86 -16.14
N LEU A 187 -11.69 -6.33 -16.40
CA LEU A 187 -12.23 -6.16 -17.76
C LEU A 187 -11.43 -5.12 -18.55
N LEU A 188 -11.04 -3.99 -17.94
CA LEU A 188 -10.21 -2.97 -18.58
C LEU A 188 -8.84 -3.50 -18.95
N LEU A 189 -8.16 -4.23 -18.07
CA LEU A 189 -6.89 -4.87 -18.37
C LEU A 189 -7.04 -5.92 -19.48
N TRP A 190 -8.06 -6.76 -19.40
CA TRP A 190 -8.33 -7.77 -20.43
C TRP A 190 -8.66 -7.16 -21.80
N HIS A 191 -9.48 -6.12 -21.84
CA HIS A 191 -9.82 -5.42 -23.08
C HIS A 191 -8.58 -4.80 -23.76
N ASN A 192 -7.64 -4.30 -22.94
CA ASN A 192 -6.40 -3.69 -23.40
C ASN A 192 -5.20 -4.66 -23.45
N ARG A 193 -5.45 -5.97 -23.44
CA ARG A 193 -4.39 -6.98 -23.36
C ARG A 193 -3.29 -6.86 -24.40
N ALA A 194 -3.63 -6.46 -25.63
CA ALA A 194 -2.64 -6.29 -26.70
C ALA A 194 -1.64 -5.16 -26.40
N LEU A 195 -2.09 -4.10 -25.70
CA LEU A 195 -1.25 -2.98 -25.28
C LEU A 195 -0.37 -3.31 -24.06
N LEU A 196 -0.81 -4.25 -23.21
CA LEU A 196 -0.18 -4.58 -21.93
C LEU A 196 0.67 -5.87 -22.00
N ASP A 197 0.71 -6.56 -23.15
CA ASP A 197 1.45 -7.81 -23.30
C ASP A 197 2.95 -7.55 -23.27
N THR A 198 3.60 -8.06 -22.23
CA THR A 198 5.04 -7.90 -22.04
C THR A 198 5.89 -8.97 -22.72
N GLY A 199 5.26 -9.95 -23.40
CA GLY A 199 5.96 -11.10 -23.98
C GLY A 199 6.67 -11.97 -22.92
N HIS A 200 7.21 -13.10 -23.36
CA HIS A 200 7.96 -14.02 -22.49
C HIS A 200 9.45 -13.79 -22.73
N HIS A 201 10.13 -13.06 -21.84
CA HIS A 201 11.59 -12.92 -21.90
C HIS A 201 12.18 -13.20 -20.52
N ALA A 202 12.88 -14.32 -20.41
CA ALA A 202 13.74 -14.60 -19.28
C ALA A 202 14.90 -13.59 -19.26
N HIS A 203 14.89 -12.63 -18.34
CA HIS A 203 16.03 -11.79 -18.09
C HIS A 203 17.03 -12.60 -17.23
N ALA A 204 18.10 -13.05 -17.87
CA ALA A 204 19.26 -13.56 -17.13
C ALA A 204 19.85 -12.41 -16.27
N ALA A 205 19.64 -12.49 -14.97
CA ALA A 205 20.29 -11.59 -14.02
C ALA A 205 21.81 -11.77 -14.13
N LYS A 206 22.54 -10.76 -14.65
CA LYS A 206 24.00 -10.73 -14.59
C LYS A 206 24.43 -10.73 -13.13
N GLN A 207 25.08 -11.81 -12.70
CA GLN A 207 25.65 -11.92 -11.35
C GLN A 207 26.77 -10.88 -11.20
N SER A 208 26.60 -9.94 -10.26
CA SER A 208 27.66 -9.07 -9.79
C SER A 208 28.52 -9.86 -8.79
N GLY A 209 29.86 -9.73 -8.88
CA GLY A 209 30.87 -10.51 -8.13
C GLY A 209 30.94 -10.29 -6.61
N HIS A 210 29.90 -9.74 -5.96
CA HIS A 210 29.79 -9.61 -4.50
C HIS A 210 28.81 -10.65 -3.97
N GLY A 211 29.05 -11.20 -2.78
CA GLY A 211 28.17 -12.15 -2.12
C GLY A 211 26.76 -11.61 -2.01
N THR A 212 25.77 -12.47 -2.25
CA THR A 212 24.34 -12.09 -2.36
C THR A 212 23.82 -11.33 -1.14
N PHE A 213 24.43 -11.55 0.05
CA PHE A 213 23.98 -11.01 1.34
C PHE A 213 25.00 -10.10 2.04
N ASP A 214 26.08 -9.69 1.36
CA ASP A 214 27.11 -8.84 1.99
C ASP A 214 26.59 -7.49 2.50
N PHE A 215 25.52 -6.98 1.90
CA PHE A 215 24.86 -5.75 2.33
C PHE A 215 24.22 -5.86 3.73
N MET A 216 23.87 -7.07 4.19
CA MET A 216 23.30 -7.30 5.53
C MET A 216 24.31 -7.05 6.66
N ARG A 217 25.61 -6.97 6.35
CA ARG A 217 26.66 -6.63 7.31
C ARG A 217 26.84 -5.12 7.53
N VAL A 218 26.04 -4.30 6.82
CA VAL A 218 26.17 -2.85 6.87
C VAL A 218 25.07 -2.26 7.75
N GLY A 219 25.47 -1.67 8.89
CA GLY A 219 24.53 -1.08 9.86
C GLY A 219 23.57 -0.03 9.27
N ALA A 220 24.03 0.78 8.29
CA ALA A 220 23.18 1.76 7.62
C ALA A 220 21.98 1.12 6.89
N VAL A 221 22.12 -0.09 6.36
CA VAL A 221 21.04 -0.83 5.69
C VAL A 221 19.97 -1.24 6.71
N TRP A 222 20.39 -1.69 7.90
CA TRP A 222 19.47 -2.01 9.00
C TRP A 222 18.79 -0.78 9.58
N LEU A 223 19.48 0.37 9.64
CA LEU A 223 18.84 1.63 10.05
C LEU A 223 17.75 2.06 9.06
N CYS A 224 18.00 1.92 7.76
CA CYS A 224 16.98 2.16 6.74
C CYS A 224 15.80 1.20 6.89
N PHE A 225 16.06 -0.10 7.06
CA PHE A 225 15.01 -1.10 7.32
C PHE A 225 14.19 -0.74 8.56
N ALA A 226 14.85 -0.45 9.70
CA ALA A 226 14.18 -0.08 10.94
C ALA A 226 13.34 1.20 10.80
N PHE A 227 13.83 2.19 10.05
CA PHE A 227 13.09 3.40 9.77
C PHE A 227 11.79 3.09 8.99
N PHE A 228 11.88 2.26 7.93
CA PHE A 228 10.70 1.84 7.19
C PHE A 228 9.74 1.03 8.06
N PHE A 229 10.25 0.10 8.85
CA PHE A 229 9.46 -0.70 9.79
C PHE A 229 8.67 0.20 10.75
N LEU A 230 9.33 1.16 11.40
CA LEU A 230 8.70 2.03 12.40
C LEU A 230 7.65 2.96 11.77
N ILE A 231 7.96 3.58 10.62
CA ILE A 231 7.01 4.49 9.97
C ILE A 231 5.76 3.76 9.48
N THR A 232 5.92 2.52 9.00
CA THR A 232 4.77 1.74 8.54
C THR A 232 4.06 1.02 9.67
N ALA A 233 4.72 0.72 10.79
CA ALA A 233 4.03 0.28 11.99
C ALA A 233 3.09 1.38 12.51
N ALA A 234 3.57 2.64 12.59
CA ALA A 234 2.74 3.79 12.94
C ALA A 234 1.60 4.02 11.93
N PHE A 235 1.90 3.94 10.64
CA PHE A 235 0.89 4.04 9.58
C PHE A 235 -0.16 2.92 9.69
N GLY A 236 0.28 1.67 9.89
CA GLY A 236 -0.59 0.51 10.05
C GLY A 236 -1.49 0.58 11.30
N ALA A 237 -1.00 1.18 12.39
CA ALA A 237 -1.80 1.44 13.58
C ALA A 237 -3.00 2.36 13.25
N ILE A 238 -2.73 3.49 12.58
CA ILE A 238 -3.78 4.41 12.15
C ILE A 238 -4.71 3.73 11.13
N GLN A 239 -4.15 3.06 10.13
CA GLN A 239 -4.91 2.45 9.05
C GLN A 239 -5.91 1.39 9.55
N ASN A 240 -5.53 0.59 10.55
CA ASN A 240 -6.37 -0.47 11.08
C ASN A 240 -7.30 0.01 12.21
N PHE A 241 -6.85 0.95 13.04
CA PHE A 241 -7.52 1.25 14.30
C PHE A 241 -8.01 2.70 14.45
N ALA A 242 -7.73 3.63 13.51
CA ALA A 242 -8.19 5.01 13.66
C ALA A 242 -9.70 5.11 13.84
N THR A 243 -10.50 4.34 13.08
CA THR A 243 -11.96 4.36 13.20
C THR A 243 -12.42 4.00 14.61
N PRO A 244 -12.09 2.83 15.19
CA PRO A 244 -12.48 2.52 16.56
C PRO A 244 -11.81 3.42 17.62
N ILE A 245 -10.59 3.91 17.40
CA ILE A 245 -9.96 4.88 18.30
C ILE A 245 -10.80 6.16 18.39
N LEU A 246 -11.16 6.73 17.25
CA LEU A 246 -11.92 7.98 17.19
C LEU A 246 -13.35 7.83 17.72
N GLN A 247 -13.97 6.66 17.54
CA GLN A 247 -15.27 6.34 18.15
C GLN A 247 -15.18 6.30 19.67
N ASN A 248 -14.15 5.64 20.22
CA ASN A 248 -14.03 5.47 21.67
C ASN A 248 -13.44 6.72 22.37
N LEU A 249 -12.45 7.39 21.78
CA LEU A 249 -11.77 8.52 22.39
C LEU A 249 -12.58 9.83 22.26
N TYR A 250 -13.18 10.05 21.09
CA TYR A 250 -13.91 11.29 20.76
C TYR A 250 -15.42 11.09 20.65
N GLN A 251 -15.94 9.88 20.86
CA GLN A 251 -17.36 9.54 20.73
C GLN A 251 -17.94 9.90 19.35
N LEU A 252 -17.11 9.83 18.31
CA LEU A 252 -17.56 10.16 16.96
C LEU A 252 -18.47 9.08 16.40
N PRO A 253 -19.52 9.46 15.66
CA PRO A 253 -20.29 8.50 14.87
C PRO A 253 -19.38 7.73 13.89
N LEU A 254 -19.66 6.46 13.65
CA LEU A 254 -18.85 5.56 12.81
C LEU A 254 -18.53 6.16 11.42
N GLY A 255 -19.53 6.74 10.75
CA GLY A 255 -19.32 7.37 9.45
C GLY A 255 -18.34 8.54 9.48
N LEU A 256 -18.37 9.36 10.55
CA LEU A 256 -17.44 10.47 10.71
C LEU A 256 -16.02 9.98 11.05
N ALA A 257 -15.91 8.94 11.87
CA ALA A 257 -14.62 8.31 12.18
C ALA A 257 -13.98 7.67 10.93
N ALA A 258 -14.77 6.99 10.09
CA ALA A 258 -14.30 6.45 8.80
C ALA A 258 -13.91 7.58 7.82
N THR A 259 -14.68 8.68 7.79
CA THR A 259 -14.33 9.87 6.99
C THR A 259 -13.01 10.49 7.46
N ALA A 260 -12.75 10.54 8.77
CA ALA A 260 -11.50 11.04 9.31
C ALA A 260 -10.30 10.21 8.85
N LEU A 261 -10.41 8.87 8.82
CA LEU A 261 -9.39 7.99 8.24
C LEU A 261 -9.17 8.27 6.75
N SER A 262 -10.24 8.37 5.96
CA SER A 262 -10.12 8.71 4.53
C SER A 262 -9.50 10.08 4.31
N THR A 263 -9.81 11.06 5.17
CA THR A 263 -9.22 12.40 5.15
C THR A 263 -7.70 12.35 5.40
N TYR A 264 -7.26 11.54 6.38
CA TYR A 264 -5.84 11.28 6.63
C TYR A 264 -5.13 10.71 5.38
N LEU A 265 -5.73 9.70 4.75
CA LEU A 265 -5.16 9.02 3.58
C LEU A 265 -5.11 9.95 2.34
N LEU A 266 -6.17 10.72 2.08
CA LEU A 266 -6.24 11.70 0.99
C LEU A 266 -5.25 12.85 1.20
N ALA A 267 -5.17 13.38 2.42
CA ALA A 267 -4.21 14.42 2.75
C ALA A 267 -2.77 13.91 2.63
N GLY A 268 -2.52 12.64 2.99
CA GLY A 268 -1.25 11.96 2.76
C GLY A 268 -0.86 11.92 1.28
N ALA A 269 -1.80 11.59 0.40
CA ALA A 269 -1.59 11.64 -1.05
C ALA A 269 -1.21 13.06 -1.52
N GLY A 270 -1.91 14.10 -1.03
CA GLY A 270 -1.55 15.49 -1.27
C GLY A 270 -0.15 15.85 -0.75
N GLY A 271 0.19 15.34 0.43
CA GLY A 271 1.52 15.50 1.02
C GLY A 271 2.62 14.88 0.17
N ILE A 272 2.41 13.69 -0.40
CA ILE A 272 3.36 13.02 -1.31
C ILE A 272 3.62 13.89 -2.56
N LEU A 273 2.58 14.49 -3.14
CA LEU A 273 2.73 15.39 -4.29
C LEU A 273 3.61 16.58 -3.93
N VAL A 274 3.31 17.27 -2.83
CA VAL A 274 4.12 18.40 -2.34
C VAL A 274 5.54 17.94 -2.00
N GLY A 275 5.70 16.81 -1.32
CA GLY A 275 6.98 16.20 -0.98
C GLY A 275 7.84 15.90 -2.21
N GLY A 276 7.23 15.50 -3.33
CA GLY A 276 7.92 15.30 -4.60
C GLY A 276 8.60 16.56 -5.11
N PHE A 277 7.91 17.71 -5.09
CA PHE A 277 8.50 19.00 -5.47
C PHE A 277 9.60 19.46 -4.50
N VAL A 278 9.41 19.22 -3.21
CA VAL A 278 10.41 19.54 -2.17
C VAL A 278 11.67 18.70 -2.37
N ALA A 279 11.50 17.39 -2.58
CA ALA A 279 12.61 16.43 -2.75
C ALA A 279 13.45 16.70 -4.01
N GLN A 280 12.84 17.19 -5.09
CA GLN A 280 13.56 17.57 -6.32
C GLN A 280 14.53 18.74 -6.08
N LYS A 281 14.18 19.69 -5.22
CA LYS A 281 15.04 20.84 -4.90
C LYS A 281 16.11 20.50 -3.86
N GLN A 282 15.74 19.80 -2.80
CA GLN A 282 16.64 19.42 -1.70
C GLN A 282 16.07 18.20 -0.95
N ALA A 283 16.43 16.97 -1.34
CA ALA A 283 16.21 15.84 -0.46
C ALA A 283 17.13 15.96 0.76
N ASN A 284 16.54 16.18 1.94
CA ASN A 284 17.26 16.48 3.17
C ASN A 284 16.59 15.76 4.34
N ASP A 285 17.42 15.17 5.22
CA ASP A 285 17.02 14.54 6.48
C ASP A 285 16.30 15.49 7.44
N ARG A 286 16.69 16.78 7.45
CA ARG A 286 16.02 17.81 8.27
C ARG A 286 14.57 18.02 7.87
N ILE A 287 14.25 18.00 6.57
CA ILE A 287 12.88 18.12 6.09
C ILE A 287 12.05 16.94 6.62
N ILE A 288 12.57 15.73 6.50
CA ILE A 288 11.91 14.53 7.03
C ILE A 288 11.67 14.67 8.53
N ALA A 289 12.69 15.05 9.30
CA ALA A 289 12.60 15.21 10.75
C ALA A 289 11.54 16.27 11.15
N VAL A 290 11.53 17.41 10.47
CA VAL A 290 10.58 18.50 10.76
C VAL A 290 9.15 18.06 10.44
N VAL A 291 8.88 17.52 9.24
CA VAL A 291 7.51 17.17 8.86
C VAL A 291 6.97 15.98 9.67
N LEU A 292 7.80 14.99 9.98
CA LEU A 292 7.40 13.89 10.87
C LEU A 292 7.24 14.37 12.31
N GLY A 293 8.07 15.32 12.78
CA GLY A 293 7.91 15.96 14.09
C GLY A 293 6.59 16.71 14.22
N ILE A 294 6.17 17.44 13.16
CA ILE A 294 4.85 18.08 13.11
C ILE A 294 3.74 17.03 13.12
N ALA A 295 3.85 15.97 12.32
CA ALA A 295 2.87 14.90 12.31
C ALA A 295 2.74 14.22 13.70
N ALA A 296 3.86 13.95 14.36
CA ALA A 296 3.89 13.40 15.72
C ALA A 296 3.24 14.35 16.74
N LEU A 297 3.52 15.67 16.67
CA LEU A 297 2.89 16.65 17.55
C LEU A 297 1.36 16.68 17.36
N LEU A 298 0.88 16.64 16.13
CA LEU A 298 -0.55 16.58 15.84
C LEU A 298 -1.18 15.27 16.36
N ALA A 299 -0.47 14.14 16.23
CA ALA A 299 -0.90 12.86 16.79
C ALA A 299 -0.97 12.89 18.31
N LEU A 300 0.02 13.51 18.98
CA LEU A 300 0.00 13.71 20.42
C LEU A 300 -1.16 14.60 20.88
N LEU A 301 -1.49 15.67 20.14
CA LEU A 301 -2.66 16.49 20.42
C LEU A 301 -3.97 15.69 20.29
N LEU A 302 -4.04 14.83 19.28
CA LEU A 302 -5.18 13.92 19.10
C LEU A 302 -5.26 12.90 20.25
N ALA A 303 -4.12 12.31 20.65
CA ALA A 303 -4.04 11.35 21.74
C ALA A 303 -4.42 11.96 23.09
N ALA A 304 -4.03 13.21 23.34
CA ALA A 304 -4.33 13.93 24.59
C ALA A 304 -5.82 14.19 24.78
N ASN A 305 -6.65 14.03 23.76
CA ASN A 305 -8.11 14.25 23.79
C ASN A 305 -8.52 15.63 24.34
N VAL A 306 -7.69 16.65 24.09
CA VAL A 306 -7.93 18.03 24.58
C VAL A 306 -8.61 18.92 23.55
N VAL A 307 -8.78 18.42 22.31
CA VAL A 307 -9.39 19.16 21.21
C VAL A 307 -10.85 18.79 21.04
N PRO A 308 -11.70 19.72 20.58
CA PRO A 308 -13.11 19.41 20.32
C PRO A 308 -13.26 18.46 19.10
N GLY A 309 -14.35 17.68 19.05
CA GLY A 309 -14.58 16.68 18.00
C GLY A 309 -14.51 17.22 16.56
N TRP A 310 -14.89 18.50 16.32
CA TRP A 310 -14.76 19.12 15.00
C TRP A 310 -13.32 19.29 14.53
N ALA A 311 -12.34 19.36 15.46
CA ALA A 311 -10.93 19.48 15.14
C ALA A 311 -10.28 18.14 14.72
N VAL A 312 -10.95 17.02 14.93
CA VAL A 312 -10.42 15.68 14.60
C VAL A 312 -10.10 15.54 13.11
N LEU A 313 -11.02 15.96 12.23
CA LEU A 313 -10.81 15.87 10.78
C LEU A 313 -9.59 16.70 10.33
N PRO A 314 -9.46 18.00 10.66
CA PRO A 314 -8.27 18.77 10.30
C PRO A 314 -6.98 18.24 10.94
N LEU A 315 -7.01 17.67 12.15
CA LEU A 315 -5.85 17.02 12.75
C LEU A 315 -5.43 15.78 11.96
N MET A 316 -6.38 14.90 11.64
CA MET A 316 -6.11 13.71 10.82
C MET A 316 -5.59 14.09 9.42
N ALA A 317 -6.15 15.14 8.79
CA ALA A 317 -5.62 15.69 7.55
C ALA A 317 -4.17 16.17 7.71
N GLY A 318 -3.87 16.91 8.77
CA GLY A 318 -2.52 17.39 9.06
C GLY A 318 -1.52 16.25 9.26
N ILE A 319 -1.86 15.26 10.09
CA ILE A 319 -1.02 14.08 10.32
C ILE A 319 -0.72 13.38 8.99
N GLY A 320 -1.74 13.13 8.17
CA GLY A 320 -1.57 12.49 6.86
C GLY A 320 -0.70 13.33 5.93
N PHE A 321 -1.00 14.62 5.81
CA PHE A 321 -0.29 15.52 4.90
C PHE A 321 1.21 15.63 5.22
N PHE A 322 1.56 15.89 6.47
CA PHE A 322 2.96 16.00 6.87
C PHE A 322 3.70 14.66 6.80
N SER A 323 3.05 13.54 7.12
CA SER A 323 3.62 12.20 6.91
C SER A 323 3.87 11.93 5.42
N GLY A 324 2.95 12.34 4.54
CA GLY A 324 3.09 12.19 3.09
C GLY A 324 4.27 12.97 2.51
N ILE A 325 4.52 14.21 2.98
CA ILE A 325 5.66 15.04 2.51
C ILE A 325 7.00 14.33 2.75
N ALA A 326 7.14 13.54 3.81
CA ALA A 326 8.38 12.84 4.13
C ALA A 326 8.75 11.77 3.09
N GLY A 327 7.77 11.13 2.44
CA GLY A 327 7.96 9.96 1.59
C GLY A 327 9.01 10.13 0.48
N PRO A 328 8.86 11.08 -0.44
CA PRO A 328 9.80 11.24 -1.56
C PRO A 328 11.23 11.55 -1.13
N SER A 329 11.42 12.39 -0.09
CA SER A 329 12.75 12.69 0.45
C SER A 329 13.39 11.46 1.09
N ARG A 330 12.62 10.67 1.83
CA ARG A 330 13.03 9.40 2.43
C ARG A 330 13.55 8.45 1.35
N ASP A 331 12.79 8.23 0.29
CA ASP A 331 13.13 7.28 -0.77
C ASP A 331 14.43 7.68 -1.50
N LEU A 332 14.64 8.97 -1.72
CA LEU A 332 15.89 9.49 -2.29
C LEU A 332 17.08 9.31 -1.36
N LEU A 333 16.93 9.50 -0.04
CA LEU A 333 18.02 9.27 0.92
C LEU A 333 18.41 7.81 1.00
N VAL A 334 17.44 6.89 1.02
CA VAL A 334 17.71 5.44 0.98
C VAL A 334 18.45 5.06 -0.31
N ARG A 335 17.99 5.59 -1.44
CA ARG A 335 18.67 5.38 -2.72
C ARG A 335 20.12 5.85 -2.70
N ARG A 336 20.40 7.05 -2.16
CA ARG A 336 21.76 7.58 -2.03
C ARG A 336 22.62 6.71 -1.12
N ALA A 337 22.10 6.30 0.04
CA ALA A 337 22.83 5.43 0.98
C ALA A 337 23.17 4.07 0.37
N ALA A 338 22.25 3.46 -0.39
CA ALA A 338 22.46 2.18 -1.06
C ALA A 338 23.52 2.28 -2.17
N THR A 339 23.44 3.32 -3.01
CA THR A 339 24.33 3.46 -4.17
C THR A 339 25.75 3.90 -3.80
N ALA A 340 25.91 4.69 -2.74
CA ALA A 340 27.22 5.22 -2.32
C ALA A 340 28.23 4.14 -1.94
N ARG A 341 27.78 3.00 -1.41
CA ARG A 341 28.66 1.94 -0.89
C ARG A 341 28.75 0.69 -1.77
N PHE A 342 27.67 0.36 -2.50
CA PHE A 342 27.57 -0.91 -3.24
C PHE A 342 27.44 -0.75 -4.76
N GLY A 343 27.36 0.48 -5.25
CA GLY A 343 27.15 0.77 -6.66
C GLY A 343 25.74 0.39 -7.15
N GLN A 344 25.47 0.67 -8.43
CA GLN A 344 24.15 0.47 -9.03
C GLN A 344 23.75 -1.02 -9.15
N ALA A 345 24.72 -1.93 -9.24
CA ALA A 345 24.46 -3.37 -9.42
C ALA A 345 23.86 -4.05 -8.17
N ALA A 346 24.08 -3.49 -6.98
CA ALA A 346 23.51 -4.01 -5.73
C ALA A 346 22.21 -3.32 -5.32
N TYR A 347 21.82 -2.27 -6.04
CA TYR A 347 20.67 -1.42 -5.72
C TYR A 347 19.37 -2.22 -5.51
N GLY A 348 19.02 -3.11 -6.44
CA GLY A 348 17.77 -3.88 -6.35
C GLY A 348 17.66 -4.76 -5.09
N ARG A 349 18.79 -5.39 -4.69
CA ARG A 349 18.84 -6.27 -3.51
C ARG A 349 18.70 -5.49 -2.21
N ILE A 350 19.44 -4.38 -2.10
CA ILE A 350 19.44 -3.53 -0.91
C ILE A 350 18.07 -2.84 -0.77
N TYR A 351 17.55 -2.33 -1.88
CA TYR A 351 16.25 -1.68 -1.90
C TYR A 351 15.14 -2.66 -1.54
N GLY A 352 15.16 -3.88 -2.12
CA GLY A 352 14.21 -4.94 -1.77
C GLY A 352 14.23 -5.28 -0.28
N PHE A 353 15.42 -5.43 0.32
CA PHE A 353 15.53 -5.69 1.75
C PHE A 353 15.03 -4.51 2.60
N VAL A 354 15.44 -3.29 2.30
CA VAL A 354 15.01 -2.10 3.05
C VAL A 354 13.49 -1.91 2.97
N TYR A 355 12.91 -2.14 1.79
CA TYR A 355 11.46 -2.05 1.59
C TYR A 355 10.68 -3.19 2.25
N SER A 356 11.29 -4.34 2.50
CA SER A 356 10.61 -5.39 3.29
C SER A 356 10.31 -4.94 4.73
N GLY A 357 10.99 -3.89 5.21
CA GLY A 357 10.63 -3.19 6.45
C GLY A 357 9.23 -2.59 6.42
N LEU A 358 8.73 -2.14 5.25
CA LEU A 358 7.35 -1.66 5.09
C LEU A 358 6.34 -2.75 5.42
N ASP A 359 6.47 -3.89 4.75
CA ASP A 359 5.54 -5.03 4.93
C ASP A 359 5.64 -5.59 6.36
N ALA A 360 6.86 -5.67 6.90
CA ALA A 360 7.09 -6.12 8.27
C ALA A 360 6.42 -5.18 9.30
N GLY A 361 6.49 -3.85 9.11
CA GLY A 361 5.82 -2.88 9.97
C GLY A 361 4.30 -2.99 9.90
N LEU A 362 3.75 -3.11 8.69
CA LEU A 362 2.31 -3.30 8.48
C LEU A 362 1.81 -4.63 9.05
N ALA A 363 2.61 -5.70 8.98
CA ALA A 363 2.27 -6.99 9.56
C ALA A 363 2.33 -6.99 11.09
N ALA A 364 3.30 -6.28 11.69
CA ALA A 364 3.48 -6.21 13.13
C ALA A 364 2.47 -5.29 13.82
N ALA A 365 2.07 -4.19 13.18
CA ALA A 365 1.23 -3.16 13.78
C ALA A 365 -0.08 -3.70 14.38
N PRO A 366 -0.89 -4.53 13.69
CA PRO A 366 -2.15 -5.01 14.25
C PRO A 366 -1.97 -5.87 15.50
N LEU A 367 -0.90 -6.66 15.57
CA LEU A 367 -0.61 -7.50 16.75
C LEU A 367 -0.16 -6.68 17.94
N VAL A 368 0.73 -5.71 17.72
CA VAL A 368 1.26 -4.85 18.79
C VAL A 368 0.16 -3.93 19.31
N PHE A 369 -0.48 -3.19 18.42
CA PHE A 369 -1.45 -2.16 18.81
C PHE A 369 -2.84 -2.73 19.13
N GLY A 370 -3.21 -3.89 18.61
CA GLY A 370 -4.43 -4.59 18.99
C GLY A 370 -4.50 -4.89 20.49
N GLY A 371 -3.36 -5.24 21.11
CA GLY A 371 -3.29 -5.44 22.55
C GLY A 371 -3.56 -4.19 23.39
N TYR A 372 -3.16 -2.99 22.90
CA TYR A 372 -3.54 -1.71 23.55
C TYR A 372 -5.03 -1.43 23.35
N MET A 373 -5.56 -1.70 22.18
CA MET A 373 -6.99 -1.54 21.88
C MET A 373 -7.87 -2.43 22.78
N ASP A 374 -7.47 -3.68 23.00
CA ASP A 374 -8.20 -4.63 23.86
C ASP A 374 -8.22 -4.19 25.34
N ARG A 375 -7.19 -3.46 25.79
CA ARG A 375 -7.15 -2.87 27.15
C ARG A 375 -7.87 -1.53 27.24
N GLY A 376 -8.42 -1.00 26.15
CA GLY A 376 -9.03 0.33 26.11
C GLY A 376 -8.02 1.49 26.11
N GLU A 377 -6.75 1.21 25.85
CA GLU A 377 -5.65 2.19 25.85
C GLU A 377 -5.56 2.90 24.48
N TYR A 378 -6.70 3.42 24.00
CA TYR A 378 -6.83 3.99 22.65
C TYR A 378 -5.85 5.13 22.35
N ALA A 379 -5.58 5.98 23.33
CA ALA A 379 -4.63 7.09 23.19
C ALA A 379 -3.20 6.59 22.99
N ALA A 380 -2.81 5.47 23.62
CA ALA A 380 -1.47 4.91 23.52
C ALA A 380 -1.13 4.41 22.10
N VAL A 381 -2.15 4.08 21.30
CA VAL A 381 -1.96 3.66 19.89
C VAL A 381 -1.59 4.85 19.00
N LEU A 382 -1.87 6.09 19.41
CA LEU A 382 -1.56 7.31 18.66
C LEU A 382 -0.20 7.94 19.05
N ILE A 383 0.45 7.42 20.10
CA ILE A 383 1.74 7.88 20.64
C ILE A 383 2.89 7.00 20.15
#